data_1fc3b325cc746ed2a54f150e825a31cb
#
_entry.id   1fc3b325cc746ed2a54f150e825a31cb
#
_cell.length_a   1.000
_cell.length_b   1.000
_cell.length_c   1.000
_cell.angle_alpha   90.00
_cell.angle_beta   90.00
_cell.angle_gamma   90.00
#
_symmetry.space_group_name_H-M   'P 1'
#
loop_
_entity.id
_entity.type
_entity.pdbx_description
1 polymer ?
#
loop_
_entity_poly.entity_id
_entity_poly.type
_entity_poly.pdbx_seq_one_letter_code
_entity_poly.pdbx_strand_id
1 'polypeptide(L)'
;PAYLLLINFRCLNDGIAKTKPAMVITFMGLMLNIPLNYMFIYGKFGAPTLGGVGCGVATAIVNWAMAILMITYSAKNYNERSLKVFEKIIEKPDIKTLKKLTALGLPIAIALCSEVSLFALSSLLLSPLGADVVASHQIALNTSAVAFMFPMSIAMAATILVAQELGNHAPQKVKIMAHAAIILGLIAASVLALVIWVFSAEIAALIVGDNATVIALSGSLLAMAAIYQFSDSVQVVVSGILRGYKDTKIILYITLLAYWGVGIPVGYILSRTDWIVPSIGAKGFWVAFIIALTIAAALLFIRMRKIQSQPDETIIQQLERLK
;
A
#
# COMPACT_ATOMS: atom_id res chain seq x y z
N PRO A 1 -18.12 8.06 -6.54
CA PRO A 1 -17.69 9.44 -6.84
C PRO A 1 -17.02 10.11 -5.63
N ALA A 2 -17.64 10.05 -4.43
CA ALA A 2 -17.13 10.71 -3.21
C ALA A 2 -15.69 10.32 -2.84
N TYR A 3 -15.39 9.03 -2.90
CA TYR A 3 -14.04 8.51 -2.62
C TYR A 3 -12.98 9.06 -3.58
N LEU A 4 -13.30 9.18 -4.88
CA LEU A 4 -12.38 9.76 -5.86
C LEU A 4 -12.13 11.24 -5.59
N LEU A 5 -13.18 12.00 -5.24
CA LEU A 5 -13.03 13.41 -4.84
C LEU A 5 -12.16 13.54 -3.59
N LEU A 6 -12.44 12.73 -2.57
CA LEU A 6 -11.65 12.71 -1.34
C LEU A 6 -10.15 12.46 -1.62
N ILE A 7 -9.83 11.44 -2.43
CA ILE A 7 -8.44 11.13 -2.77
C ILE A 7 -7.79 12.27 -3.55
N ASN A 8 -8.47 12.88 -4.53
CA ASN A 8 -7.89 13.98 -5.30
C ASN A 8 -7.53 15.17 -4.41
N PHE A 9 -8.44 15.60 -3.52
CA PHE A 9 -8.16 16.70 -2.60
C PHE A 9 -7.15 16.33 -1.52
N ARG A 10 -7.10 15.07 -1.10
CA ARG A 10 -6.03 14.54 -0.25
C ARG A 10 -4.68 14.65 -0.95
N CYS A 11 -4.55 14.15 -2.18
CA CYS A 11 -3.31 14.25 -2.96
C CYS A 11 -2.88 15.71 -3.18
N LEU A 12 -3.83 16.64 -3.37
CA LEU A 12 -3.52 18.07 -3.42
C LEU A 12 -2.87 18.55 -2.11
N ASN A 13 -3.46 18.21 -0.97
CA ASN A 13 -2.92 18.59 0.34
C ASN A 13 -1.56 17.93 0.61
N ASP A 14 -1.41 16.67 0.26
CA ASP A 14 -0.15 15.92 0.39
C ASP A 14 0.95 16.54 -0.50
N GLY A 15 0.61 16.96 -1.73
CA GLY A 15 1.54 17.62 -2.66
C GLY A 15 2.10 18.96 -2.16
N ILE A 16 1.35 19.67 -1.30
CA ILE A 16 1.80 20.90 -0.62
C ILE A 16 2.30 20.65 0.81
N ALA A 17 2.62 19.39 1.16
CA ALA A 17 3.07 18.94 2.48
C ALA A 17 2.13 19.27 3.66
N LYS A 18 0.84 19.43 3.40
CA LYS A 18 -0.16 19.63 4.44
C LYS A 18 -0.95 18.34 4.68
N THR A 19 -0.32 17.36 5.33
CA THR A 19 -0.90 16.05 5.61
C THR A 19 -1.84 16.04 6.83
N LYS A 20 -1.67 16.98 7.78
CA LYS A 20 -2.47 17.05 9.00
C LYS A 20 -3.99 17.12 8.76
N PRO A 21 -4.51 17.94 7.83
CA PRO A 21 -5.95 18.00 7.57
C PRO A 21 -6.53 16.68 7.10
N ALA A 22 -5.79 15.99 6.20
CA ALA A 22 -6.19 14.67 5.71
C ALA A 22 -6.27 13.65 6.85
N MET A 23 -5.30 13.66 7.76
CA MET A 23 -5.28 12.80 8.95
C MET A 23 -6.49 13.07 9.85
N VAL A 24 -6.76 14.34 10.19
CA VAL A 24 -7.87 14.71 11.07
C VAL A 24 -9.22 14.33 10.45
N ILE A 25 -9.44 14.63 9.16
CA ILE A 25 -10.68 14.32 8.45
C ILE A 25 -10.89 12.81 8.36
N THR A 26 -9.83 12.04 8.08
CA THR A 26 -9.91 10.57 8.04
C THR A 26 -10.24 9.99 9.42
N PHE A 27 -9.66 10.54 10.49
CA PHE A 27 -9.98 10.12 11.85
C PHE A 27 -11.43 10.46 12.23
N MET A 28 -11.92 11.64 11.87
CA MET A 28 -13.35 11.99 12.03
C MET A 28 -14.26 11.03 11.24
N GLY A 29 -13.85 10.65 10.03
CA GLY A 29 -14.54 9.66 9.22
C GLY A 29 -14.61 8.29 9.92
N LEU A 30 -13.52 7.83 10.54
CA LEU A 30 -13.50 6.60 11.33
C LEU A 30 -14.47 6.68 12.52
N MET A 31 -14.44 7.79 13.27
CA MET A 31 -15.35 7.99 14.41
C MET A 31 -16.82 8.02 13.96
N LEU A 32 -17.12 8.56 12.80
CA LEU A 32 -18.46 8.58 12.22
C LEU A 32 -18.87 7.20 11.66
N ASN A 33 -17.93 6.42 11.16
CA ASN A 33 -18.20 5.12 10.55
C ASN A 33 -18.72 4.09 11.57
N ILE A 34 -18.19 4.09 12.79
CA ILE A 34 -18.57 3.15 13.85
C ILE A 34 -20.08 3.23 14.17
N PRO A 35 -20.60 4.40 14.59
CA PRO A 35 -22.03 4.51 14.93
C PRO A 35 -22.94 4.34 13.71
N LEU A 36 -22.55 4.78 12.52
CA LEU A 36 -23.36 4.58 11.33
C LEU A 36 -23.44 3.11 10.92
N ASN A 37 -22.36 2.35 11.01
CA ASN A 37 -22.40 0.90 10.80
C ASN A 37 -23.31 0.22 11.81
N TYR A 38 -23.20 0.57 13.10
CA TYR A 38 -24.07 0.02 14.12
C TYR A 38 -25.56 0.34 13.85
N MET A 39 -25.84 1.58 13.43
CA MET A 39 -27.20 2.04 13.12
C MET A 39 -27.80 1.28 11.93
N PHE A 40 -27.09 1.19 10.79
CA PHE A 40 -27.64 0.61 9.55
C PHE A 40 -27.54 -0.92 9.49
N ILE A 41 -26.56 -1.53 10.16
CA ILE A 41 -26.47 -3.00 10.19
C ILE A 41 -27.56 -3.58 11.10
N TYR A 42 -27.72 -3.02 12.30
CA TYR A 42 -28.63 -3.56 13.32
C TYR A 42 -30.01 -2.87 13.40
N GLY A 43 -30.25 -1.83 12.58
CA GLY A 43 -31.55 -1.14 12.57
C GLY A 43 -31.81 -0.37 13.86
N LYS A 44 -30.81 0.21 14.49
CA LYS A 44 -30.97 1.02 15.71
C LYS A 44 -31.24 2.48 15.37
N PHE A 45 -31.74 3.26 16.36
CA PHE A 45 -32.07 4.68 16.22
C PHE A 45 -33.08 5.01 15.11
N GLY A 46 -34.01 4.08 14.81
CA GLY A 46 -35.07 4.29 13.81
C GLY A 46 -34.66 4.01 12.36
N ALA A 47 -33.44 3.54 12.13
CA ALA A 47 -32.99 3.13 10.80
C ALA A 47 -33.49 1.71 10.47
N PRO A 48 -33.74 1.40 9.17
CA PRO A 48 -34.08 0.04 8.75
C PRO A 48 -32.89 -0.90 8.94
N THR A 49 -33.16 -2.15 9.33
CA THR A 49 -32.15 -3.22 9.41
C THR A 49 -31.72 -3.62 8.00
N LEU A 50 -30.56 -3.19 7.57
CA LEU A 50 -30.05 -3.46 6.22
C LEU A 50 -28.96 -4.56 6.19
N GLY A 51 -28.53 -5.06 7.36
CA GLY A 51 -27.47 -6.07 7.44
C GLY A 51 -26.21 -5.65 6.69
N GLY A 52 -25.68 -6.52 5.82
CA GLY A 52 -24.48 -6.24 5.03
C GLY A 52 -24.60 -5.04 4.08
N VAL A 53 -25.79 -4.75 3.55
CA VAL A 53 -26.04 -3.55 2.73
C VAL A 53 -25.88 -2.27 3.55
N GLY A 54 -26.24 -2.32 4.86
CA GLY A 54 -26.06 -1.21 5.79
C GLY A 54 -24.61 -0.74 5.92
N CYS A 55 -23.65 -1.65 5.86
CA CYS A 55 -22.22 -1.32 5.85
C CYS A 55 -21.84 -0.47 4.61
N GLY A 56 -22.37 -0.82 3.44
CA GLY A 56 -22.18 -0.07 2.20
C GLY A 56 -22.77 1.35 2.27
N VAL A 57 -23.98 1.49 2.85
CA VAL A 57 -24.64 2.79 3.05
C VAL A 57 -23.84 3.67 4.02
N ALA A 58 -23.44 3.10 5.16
CA ALA A 58 -22.62 3.82 6.15
C ALA A 58 -21.29 4.32 5.54
N THR A 59 -20.61 3.44 4.82
CA THR A 59 -19.35 3.79 4.12
C THR A 59 -19.56 4.88 3.06
N ALA A 60 -20.65 4.84 2.31
CA ALA A 60 -20.97 5.87 1.33
C ALA A 60 -21.19 7.24 2.00
N ILE A 61 -21.96 7.29 3.09
CA ILE A 61 -22.21 8.51 3.86
C ILE A 61 -20.90 9.09 4.40
N VAL A 62 -20.06 8.24 5.00
CA VAL A 62 -18.76 8.64 5.55
C VAL A 62 -17.85 9.21 4.46
N ASN A 63 -17.77 8.55 3.30
CA ASN A 63 -16.95 9.05 2.18
C ASN A 63 -17.44 10.41 1.66
N TRP A 64 -18.75 10.65 1.58
CA TRP A 64 -19.29 11.96 1.21
C TRP A 64 -19.00 13.01 2.28
N ALA A 65 -19.16 12.70 3.55
CA ALA A 65 -18.83 13.61 4.65
C ALA A 65 -17.35 14.02 4.62
N MET A 66 -16.44 13.05 4.50
CA MET A 66 -15.00 13.31 4.38
C MET A 66 -14.65 14.12 3.12
N ALA A 67 -15.28 13.81 1.97
CA ALA A 67 -15.04 14.55 0.73
C ALA A 67 -15.47 16.02 0.88
N ILE A 68 -16.66 16.28 1.42
CA ILE A 68 -17.16 17.64 1.67
C ILE A 68 -16.25 18.41 2.63
N LEU A 69 -15.83 17.77 3.72
CA LEU A 69 -14.90 18.39 4.69
C LEU A 69 -13.55 18.72 4.02
N MET A 70 -13.02 17.82 3.21
CA MET A 70 -11.74 18.05 2.52
C MET A 70 -11.84 19.15 1.46
N ILE A 71 -12.93 19.19 0.69
CA ILE A 71 -13.19 20.24 -0.31
C ILE A 71 -13.34 21.61 0.39
N THR A 72 -14.16 21.70 1.44
CA THR A 72 -14.38 22.94 2.18
C THR A 72 -13.11 23.44 2.85
N TYR A 73 -12.33 22.53 3.44
CA TYR A 73 -11.02 22.87 3.98
C TYR A 73 -10.09 23.44 2.91
N SER A 74 -9.99 22.76 1.77
CA SER A 74 -9.13 23.18 0.65
C SER A 74 -9.59 24.52 0.07
N ALA A 75 -10.89 24.71 -0.12
CA ALA A 75 -11.46 25.96 -0.63
C ALA A 75 -11.15 27.15 0.30
N LYS A 76 -11.34 26.97 1.60
CA LYS A 76 -11.11 28.04 2.58
C LYS A 76 -9.63 28.41 2.73
N ASN A 77 -8.72 27.42 2.68
CA ASN A 77 -7.30 27.67 2.96
C ASN A 77 -6.46 28.01 1.72
N TYR A 78 -6.90 27.66 0.51
CA TYR A 78 -6.09 27.83 -0.71
C TYR A 78 -6.61 28.93 -1.63
N ASN A 79 -7.85 29.38 -1.47
CA ASN A 79 -8.38 30.53 -2.20
C ASN A 79 -7.74 31.86 -1.76
N GLU A 80 -7.38 31.96 -0.46
CA GLU A 80 -6.70 33.14 0.11
C GLU A 80 -5.19 33.16 -0.14
N ARG A 81 -4.59 32.04 -0.55
CA ARG A 81 -3.15 31.90 -0.81
C ARG A 81 -2.92 31.58 -2.28
N SER A 82 -2.16 32.36 -2.99
CA SER A 82 -1.60 32.33 -4.35
C SER A 82 -1.82 31.10 -5.29
N LEU A 83 -2.43 30.00 -4.83
CA LEU A 83 -2.64 28.78 -5.60
C LEU A 83 -3.91 28.79 -6.45
N LYS A 84 -4.86 29.69 -6.18
CA LYS A 84 -6.08 29.97 -6.99
C LYS A 84 -6.80 28.71 -7.55
N VAL A 85 -6.78 27.60 -6.76
CA VAL A 85 -7.26 26.28 -7.20
C VAL A 85 -8.73 26.29 -7.62
N PHE A 86 -9.52 27.24 -7.07
CA PHE A 86 -10.96 27.35 -7.33
C PHE A 86 -11.35 28.56 -8.17
N GLU A 87 -10.38 29.31 -8.72
CA GLU A 87 -10.67 30.50 -9.53
C GLU A 87 -11.40 30.14 -10.82
N LYS A 88 -11.12 28.94 -11.36
CA LYS A 88 -11.83 28.36 -12.51
C LYS A 88 -12.22 26.92 -12.21
N ILE A 89 -13.45 26.73 -11.75
CA ILE A 89 -13.97 25.41 -11.36
C ILE A 89 -14.08 24.44 -12.53
N ILE A 90 -14.28 24.94 -13.75
CA ILE A 90 -14.43 24.12 -14.96
C ILE A 90 -13.54 24.71 -16.05
N GLU A 91 -12.36 24.15 -16.21
CA GLU A 91 -11.52 24.35 -17.40
C GLU A 91 -11.62 23.14 -18.33
N LYS A 92 -11.46 23.39 -19.63
CA LYS A 92 -11.36 22.27 -20.59
C LYS A 92 -10.14 21.43 -20.25
N PRO A 93 -10.26 20.09 -20.22
CA PRO A 93 -9.14 19.22 -19.87
C PRO A 93 -7.97 19.42 -20.86
N ASP A 94 -6.80 19.75 -20.32
CA ASP A 94 -5.58 19.82 -21.12
C ASP A 94 -5.07 18.40 -21.42
N ILE A 95 -5.10 18.02 -22.69
CA ILE A 95 -4.69 16.70 -23.16
C ILE A 95 -3.20 16.42 -22.84
N LYS A 96 -2.34 17.45 -22.84
CA LYS A 96 -0.92 17.26 -22.50
C LYS A 96 -0.74 16.88 -21.05
N THR A 97 -1.40 17.58 -20.14
CA THR A 97 -1.39 17.27 -18.70
C THR A 97 -2.02 15.91 -18.43
N LEU A 98 -3.13 15.58 -19.10
CA LEU A 98 -3.78 14.27 -18.96
C LEU A 98 -2.84 13.12 -19.40
N LYS A 99 -2.15 13.27 -20.54
CA LYS A 99 -1.16 12.29 -21.01
C LYS A 99 -0.01 12.12 -20.02
N LYS A 100 0.50 13.20 -19.42
CA LYS A 100 1.55 13.12 -18.38
C LYS A 100 1.07 12.38 -17.14
N LEU A 101 -0.12 12.70 -16.65
CA LEU A 101 -0.72 12.02 -15.49
C LEU A 101 -0.93 10.53 -15.77
N THR A 102 -1.45 10.17 -16.94
CA THR A 102 -1.64 8.78 -17.34
C THR A 102 -0.30 8.04 -17.48
N ALA A 103 0.71 8.69 -18.07
CA ALA A 103 2.04 8.09 -18.24
C ALA A 103 2.75 7.79 -16.90
N LEU A 104 2.46 8.56 -15.85
CA LEU A 104 2.97 8.33 -14.49
C LEU A 104 2.06 7.37 -13.70
N GLY A 105 0.75 7.53 -13.80
CA GLY A 105 -0.21 6.80 -12.99
C GLY A 105 -0.44 5.36 -13.46
N LEU A 106 -0.48 5.13 -14.79
CA LEU A 106 -0.75 3.80 -15.34
C LEU A 106 0.29 2.74 -14.92
N PRO A 107 1.61 3.02 -14.96
CA PRO A 107 2.60 2.07 -14.43
C PRO A 107 2.40 1.76 -12.95
N ILE A 108 2.05 2.76 -12.13
CA ILE A 108 1.78 2.56 -10.70
C ILE A 108 0.54 1.68 -10.52
N ALA A 109 -0.53 1.94 -11.26
CA ALA A 109 -1.77 1.18 -11.19
C ALA A 109 -1.55 -0.29 -11.57
N ILE A 110 -0.82 -0.56 -12.66
CA ILE A 110 -0.51 -1.93 -13.10
C ILE A 110 0.39 -2.63 -12.07
N ALA A 111 1.37 -1.94 -11.48
CA ALA A 111 2.22 -2.50 -10.43
C ALA A 111 1.41 -2.92 -9.20
N LEU A 112 0.48 -2.07 -8.73
CA LEU A 112 -0.42 -2.38 -7.63
C LEU A 112 -1.40 -3.51 -7.98
N CYS A 113 -1.96 -3.53 -9.18
CA CYS A 113 -2.80 -4.63 -9.65
C CYS A 113 -2.02 -5.96 -9.67
N SER A 114 -0.75 -5.92 -10.08
CA SER A 114 0.11 -7.10 -10.10
C SER A 114 0.38 -7.64 -8.69
N GLU A 115 0.57 -6.75 -7.73
CA GLU A 115 0.77 -7.10 -6.32
C GLU A 115 -0.50 -7.73 -5.71
N VAL A 116 -1.65 -7.06 -5.87
CA VAL A 116 -2.93 -7.59 -5.37
C VAL A 116 -3.28 -8.93 -6.03
N SER A 117 -3.02 -9.07 -7.34
CA SER A 117 -3.30 -10.31 -8.07
C SER A 117 -2.37 -11.46 -7.66
N LEU A 118 -1.13 -11.20 -7.23
CA LEU A 118 -0.25 -12.23 -6.66
C LEU A 118 -0.90 -12.88 -5.44
N PHE A 119 -1.40 -12.09 -4.49
CA PHE A 119 -2.05 -12.60 -3.27
C PHE A 119 -3.40 -13.26 -3.56
N ALA A 120 -4.20 -12.68 -4.46
CA ALA A 120 -5.49 -13.27 -4.86
C ALA A 120 -5.31 -14.62 -5.57
N LEU A 121 -4.34 -14.69 -6.49
CA LEU A 121 -4.05 -15.91 -7.24
C LEU A 121 -3.46 -17.00 -6.34
N SER A 122 -2.63 -16.64 -5.36
CA SER A 122 -2.10 -17.62 -4.40
C SER A 122 -3.22 -18.28 -3.60
N SER A 123 -4.21 -17.51 -3.13
CA SER A 123 -5.39 -18.05 -2.44
C SER A 123 -6.20 -18.99 -3.33
N LEU A 124 -6.35 -18.66 -4.62
CA LEU A 124 -7.05 -19.50 -5.59
C LEU A 124 -6.28 -20.80 -5.85
N LEU A 125 -4.96 -20.74 -6.03
CA LEU A 125 -4.11 -21.90 -6.27
C LEU A 125 -4.00 -22.83 -5.05
N LEU A 126 -4.19 -22.30 -3.83
CA LEU A 126 -4.25 -23.09 -2.60
C LEU A 126 -5.62 -23.72 -2.35
N SER A 127 -6.68 -23.27 -3.00
CA SER A 127 -8.05 -23.75 -2.81
C SER A 127 -8.22 -25.28 -2.89
N PRO A 128 -7.57 -26.02 -3.84
CA PRO A 128 -7.68 -27.47 -3.89
C PRO A 128 -7.01 -28.23 -2.74
N LEU A 129 -6.24 -27.53 -1.86
CA LEU A 129 -5.61 -28.14 -0.68
C LEU A 129 -6.54 -28.21 0.54
N GLY A 130 -7.75 -27.66 0.42
CA GLY A 130 -8.79 -27.74 1.43
C GLY A 130 -9.06 -26.41 2.13
N ALA A 131 -10.22 -26.36 2.81
CA ALA A 131 -10.73 -25.14 3.45
C ALA A 131 -9.82 -24.63 4.59
N ASP A 132 -9.26 -25.55 5.39
CA ASP A 132 -8.38 -25.20 6.51
C ASP A 132 -7.09 -24.53 6.04
N VAL A 133 -6.56 -24.97 4.89
CA VAL A 133 -5.35 -24.36 4.29
C VAL A 133 -5.63 -22.96 3.80
N VAL A 134 -6.77 -22.75 3.12
CA VAL A 134 -7.20 -21.44 2.63
C VAL A 134 -7.50 -20.50 3.80
N ALA A 135 -8.19 -20.98 4.83
CA ALA A 135 -8.46 -20.19 6.03
C ALA A 135 -7.17 -19.74 6.73
N SER A 136 -6.22 -20.66 6.92
CA SER A 136 -4.94 -20.36 7.53
C SER A 136 -4.12 -19.34 6.70
N HIS A 137 -4.12 -19.50 5.38
CA HIS A 137 -3.47 -18.56 4.47
C HIS A 137 -4.12 -17.16 4.53
N GLN A 138 -5.45 -17.10 4.58
CA GLN A 138 -6.19 -15.85 4.66
C GLN A 138 -5.94 -15.10 5.99
N ILE A 139 -5.81 -15.83 7.11
CA ILE A 139 -5.43 -15.24 8.40
C ILE A 139 -4.07 -14.57 8.31
N ALA A 140 -3.08 -15.29 7.76
CA ALA A 140 -1.74 -14.76 7.61
C ALA A 140 -1.71 -13.55 6.64
N LEU A 141 -2.46 -13.58 5.54
CA LEU A 141 -2.60 -12.43 4.63
C LEU A 141 -3.26 -11.22 5.30
N ASN A 142 -4.34 -11.41 6.04
CA ASN A 142 -5.04 -10.31 6.72
C ASN A 142 -4.15 -9.67 7.79
N THR A 143 -3.43 -10.49 8.57
CA THR A 143 -2.46 -10.00 9.57
C THR A 143 -1.33 -9.21 8.89
N SER A 144 -0.78 -9.74 7.80
CA SER A 144 0.26 -9.05 7.01
C SER A 144 -0.27 -7.75 6.39
N ALA A 145 -1.52 -7.69 5.94
CA ALA A 145 -2.13 -6.49 5.40
C ALA A 145 -2.26 -5.37 6.44
N VAL A 146 -2.58 -5.71 7.69
CA VAL A 146 -2.59 -4.74 8.80
C VAL A 146 -1.17 -4.23 9.08
N ALA A 147 -0.19 -5.12 9.13
CA ALA A 147 1.21 -4.75 9.33
C ALA A 147 1.76 -3.89 8.19
N PHE A 148 1.37 -4.17 6.95
CA PHE A 148 1.76 -3.43 5.75
C PHE A 148 1.36 -1.94 5.78
N MET A 149 0.34 -1.55 6.53
CA MET A 149 -0.09 -0.15 6.64
C MET A 149 1.02 0.77 7.18
N PHE A 150 1.92 0.27 8.02
CA PHE A 150 3.02 1.05 8.58
C PHE A 150 4.09 1.38 7.54
N PRO A 151 4.75 0.41 6.87
CA PRO A 151 5.71 0.72 5.82
C PRO A 151 5.08 1.48 4.63
N MET A 152 3.80 1.22 4.31
CA MET A 152 3.06 1.98 3.30
C MET A 152 2.95 3.47 3.67
N SER A 153 2.66 3.78 4.94
CA SER A 153 2.59 5.17 5.42
C SER A 153 3.94 5.88 5.32
N ILE A 154 5.03 5.18 5.66
CA ILE A 154 6.40 5.68 5.51
C ILE A 154 6.73 5.91 4.03
N ALA A 155 6.33 4.99 3.15
CA ALA A 155 6.53 5.11 1.71
C ALA A 155 5.80 6.34 1.12
N MET A 156 4.56 6.60 1.57
CA MET A 156 3.81 7.79 1.16
C MET A 156 4.50 9.07 1.63
N ALA A 157 4.95 9.14 2.88
CA ALA A 157 5.71 10.27 3.40
C ALA A 157 7.02 10.48 2.63
N ALA A 158 7.76 9.40 2.35
CA ALA A 158 8.99 9.44 1.56
C ALA A 158 8.73 9.96 0.14
N THR A 159 7.64 9.54 -0.52
CA THR A 159 7.26 10.03 -1.85
C THR A 159 7.09 11.55 -1.85
N ILE A 160 6.37 12.08 -0.87
CA ILE A 160 6.08 13.51 -0.73
C ILE A 160 7.37 14.29 -0.48
N LEU A 161 8.15 13.90 0.52
CA LEU A 161 9.37 14.58 0.92
C LEU A 161 10.44 14.56 -0.18
N VAL A 162 10.64 13.40 -0.82
CA VAL A 162 11.57 13.28 -1.95
C VAL A 162 11.14 14.18 -3.10
N ALA A 163 9.86 14.18 -3.49
CA ALA A 163 9.37 15.02 -4.58
C ALA A 163 9.53 16.51 -4.28
N GLN A 164 9.32 16.94 -3.02
CA GLN A 164 9.47 18.34 -2.60
C GLN A 164 10.93 18.79 -2.62
N GLU A 165 11.85 18.02 -2.01
CA GLU A 165 13.25 18.41 -1.98
C GLU A 165 13.90 18.35 -3.37
N LEU A 166 13.42 17.48 -4.26
CA LEU A 166 13.78 17.52 -5.67
C LEU A 166 13.27 18.79 -6.36
N GLY A 167 12.04 19.23 -6.04
CA GLY A 167 11.48 20.49 -6.52
C GLY A 167 12.25 21.72 -6.01
N ASN A 168 12.83 21.62 -4.82
CA ASN A 168 13.70 22.64 -4.20
C ASN A 168 15.15 22.59 -4.71
N HIS A 169 15.46 21.75 -5.70
CA HIS A 169 16.82 21.54 -6.22
C HIS A 169 17.84 21.15 -5.14
N ALA A 170 17.44 20.34 -4.15
CA ALA A 170 18.26 19.92 -3.02
C ALA A 170 18.50 18.37 -3.00
N PRO A 171 19.20 17.79 -3.99
CA PRO A 171 19.36 16.33 -4.11
C PRO A 171 20.12 15.69 -2.95
N GLN A 172 20.98 16.42 -2.25
CA GLN A 172 21.67 15.92 -1.06
C GLN A 172 20.68 15.65 0.09
N LYS A 173 19.70 16.52 0.30
CA LYS A 173 18.64 16.30 1.29
C LYS A 173 17.79 15.10 0.94
N VAL A 174 17.51 14.88 -0.35
CA VAL A 174 16.77 13.70 -0.82
C VAL A 174 17.49 12.41 -0.44
N LYS A 175 18.82 12.35 -0.59
CA LYS A 175 19.60 11.15 -0.18
C LYS A 175 19.46 10.88 1.31
N ILE A 176 19.53 11.92 2.14
CA ILE A 176 19.36 11.79 3.61
C ILE A 176 17.94 11.29 3.94
N MET A 177 16.91 11.90 3.35
CA MET A 177 15.52 11.52 3.58
C MET A 177 15.21 10.10 3.12
N ALA A 178 15.77 9.69 1.98
CA ALA A 178 15.63 8.32 1.48
C ALA A 178 16.24 7.29 2.44
N HIS A 179 17.44 7.53 2.95
CA HIS A 179 18.06 6.65 3.93
C HIS A 179 17.27 6.62 5.26
N ALA A 180 16.84 7.77 5.75
CA ALA A 180 16.03 7.86 6.96
C ALA A 180 14.70 7.09 6.82
N ALA A 181 14.03 7.18 5.66
CA ALA A 181 12.80 6.44 5.39
C ALA A 181 13.03 4.92 5.38
N ILE A 182 14.12 4.45 4.79
CA ILE A 182 14.47 3.02 4.78
C ILE A 182 14.76 2.52 6.20
N ILE A 183 15.55 3.27 6.98
CA ILE A 183 15.86 2.90 8.38
C ILE A 183 14.57 2.86 9.20
N LEU A 184 13.70 3.87 9.07
CA LEU A 184 12.42 3.90 9.78
C LEU A 184 11.51 2.73 9.36
N GLY A 185 11.49 2.40 8.07
CA GLY A 185 10.78 1.24 7.55
C GLY A 185 11.28 -0.08 8.13
N LEU A 186 12.60 -0.25 8.22
CA LEU A 186 13.21 -1.43 8.83
C LEU A 186 12.94 -1.52 10.34
N ILE A 187 12.97 -0.41 11.06
CA ILE A 187 12.59 -0.37 12.49
C ILE A 187 11.13 -0.79 12.66
N ALA A 188 10.22 -0.22 11.87
CA ALA A 188 8.80 -0.60 11.90
C ALA A 188 8.60 -2.08 11.56
N ALA A 189 9.27 -2.59 10.52
CA ALA A 189 9.24 -4.00 10.16
C ALA A 189 9.76 -4.90 11.28
N SER A 190 10.84 -4.51 11.97
CA SER A 190 11.41 -5.27 13.08
C SER A 190 10.43 -5.38 14.26
N VAL A 191 9.81 -4.28 14.63
CA VAL A 191 8.81 -4.26 15.72
C VAL A 191 7.59 -5.11 15.34
N LEU A 192 7.07 -4.95 14.13
CA LEU A 192 5.91 -5.70 13.66
C LEU A 192 6.23 -7.20 13.49
N ALA A 193 7.38 -7.54 12.94
CA ALA A 193 7.83 -8.91 12.82
C ALA A 193 7.95 -9.60 14.20
N LEU A 194 8.51 -8.89 15.18
CA LEU A 194 8.60 -9.39 16.56
C LEU A 194 7.20 -9.63 17.16
N VAL A 195 6.28 -8.68 16.99
CA VAL A 195 4.90 -8.81 17.49
C VAL A 195 4.19 -9.99 16.80
N ILE A 196 4.27 -10.11 15.48
CA ILE A 196 3.65 -11.21 14.73
C ILE A 196 4.26 -12.55 15.14
N TRP A 197 5.59 -12.61 15.32
CA TRP A 197 6.28 -13.85 15.66
C TRP A 197 5.96 -14.32 17.09
N VAL A 198 5.99 -13.41 18.07
CA VAL A 198 5.70 -13.72 19.49
C VAL A 198 4.23 -14.10 19.69
N PHE A 199 3.31 -13.37 19.05
CA PHE A 199 1.86 -13.55 19.24
C PHE A 199 1.19 -14.34 18.10
N SER A 200 1.95 -15.13 17.33
CA SER A 200 1.44 -15.86 16.17
C SER A 200 0.30 -16.84 16.50
N ALA A 201 0.42 -17.56 17.61
CA ALA A 201 -0.58 -18.51 18.05
C ALA A 201 -1.85 -17.80 18.59
N GLU A 202 -1.68 -16.74 19.37
CA GLU A 202 -2.75 -15.93 19.94
C GLU A 202 -3.54 -15.21 18.86
N ILE A 203 -2.84 -14.63 17.86
CA ILE A 203 -3.49 -13.99 16.70
C ILE A 203 -4.33 -15.01 15.93
N ALA A 204 -3.80 -16.21 15.70
CA ALA A 204 -4.54 -17.26 15.03
C ALA A 204 -5.77 -17.72 15.85
N ALA A 205 -5.61 -17.96 17.15
CA ALA A 205 -6.68 -18.37 18.04
C ALA A 205 -7.79 -17.33 18.16
N LEU A 206 -7.44 -16.04 18.20
CA LEU A 206 -8.41 -14.94 18.28
C LEU A 206 -9.34 -14.89 17.05
N ILE A 207 -8.84 -15.31 15.88
CA ILE A 207 -9.62 -15.23 14.63
C ILE A 207 -10.43 -16.50 14.38
N VAL A 208 -9.90 -17.68 14.72
CA VAL A 208 -10.47 -18.99 14.35
C VAL A 208 -11.28 -19.63 15.50
N GLY A 209 -11.05 -19.23 16.75
CA GLY A 209 -11.59 -19.95 17.90
C GLY A 209 -10.87 -21.28 18.15
N ASP A 210 -11.61 -22.41 18.25
CA ASP A 210 -11.06 -23.67 18.78
C ASP A 210 -10.51 -24.67 17.74
N ASN A 211 -10.38 -24.28 16.44
CA ASN A 211 -9.85 -25.20 15.42
C ASN A 211 -8.32 -25.33 15.51
N ALA A 212 -7.86 -26.34 16.24
CA ALA A 212 -6.42 -26.57 16.49
C ALA A 212 -5.58 -26.73 15.21
N THR A 213 -6.13 -27.35 14.16
CA THR A 213 -5.43 -27.55 12.87
C THR A 213 -5.15 -26.22 12.19
N VAL A 214 -6.16 -25.36 12.11
CA VAL A 214 -6.03 -24.02 11.49
C VAL A 214 -5.11 -23.14 12.33
N ILE A 215 -5.18 -23.20 13.67
CA ILE A 215 -4.29 -22.44 14.57
C ILE A 215 -2.83 -22.84 14.34
N ALA A 216 -2.51 -24.13 14.31
CA ALA A 216 -1.15 -24.61 14.14
C ALA A 216 -0.58 -24.21 12.76
N LEU A 217 -1.38 -24.36 11.70
CA LEU A 217 -0.95 -23.97 10.35
C LEU A 217 -0.80 -22.46 10.23
N SER A 218 -1.79 -21.69 10.70
CA SER A 218 -1.73 -20.20 10.69
C SER A 218 -0.54 -19.69 11.47
N GLY A 219 -0.24 -20.24 12.65
CA GLY A 219 0.94 -19.88 13.44
C GLY A 219 2.24 -20.06 12.66
N SER A 220 2.37 -21.18 11.92
CA SER A 220 3.53 -21.41 11.07
C SER A 220 3.63 -20.44 9.88
N LEU A 221 2.50 -20.06 9.27
CA LEU A 221 2.48 -19.07 8.19
C LEU A 221 2.74 -17.65 8.70
N LEU A 222 2.27 -17.30 9.90
CA LEU A 222 2.55 -16.02 10.55
C LEU A 222 4.03 -15.88 10.92
N ALA A 223 4.71 -16.96 11.33
CA ALA A 223 6.16 -16.94 11.52
C ALA A 223 6.92 -16.63 10.20
N MET A 224 6.44 -17.16 9.07
CA MET A 224 6.99 -16.81 7.75
C MET A 224 6.62 -15.37 7.34
N ALA A 225 5.43 -14.91 7.71
CA ALA A 225 5.00 -13.52 7.51
C ALA A 225 5.89 -12.52 8.27
N ALA A 226 6.39 -12.88 9.44
CA ALA A 226 7.35 -12.06 10.18
C ALA A 226 8.66 -11.86 9.39
N ILE A 227 9.16 -12.89 8.72
CA ILE A 227 10.36 -12.79 7.85
C ILE A 227 10.04 -11.98 6.59
N TYR A 228 8.91 -12.25 5.96
CA TYR A 228 8.39 -11.54 4.79
C TYR A 228 8.35 -10.02 5.01
N GLN A 229 7.98 -9.57 6.22
CA GLN A 229 7.79 -8.17 6.57
C GLN A 229 9.02 -7.28 6.29
N PHE A 230 10.24 -7.83 6.41
CA PHE A 230 11.47 -7.08 6.13
C PHE A 230 11.60 -6.76 4.63
N SER A 231 11.43 -7.77 3.79
CA SER A 231 11.51 -7.61 2.34
C SER A 231 10.41 -6.69 1.81
N ASP A 232 9.20 -6.86 2.32
CA ASP A 232 8.03 -6.06 1.99
C ASP A 232 8.22 -4.58 2.37
N SER A 233 8.71 -4.30 3.58
CA SER A 233 8.98 -2.95 4.04
C SER A 233 10.02 -2.24 3.17
N VAL A 234 11.15 -2.89 2.85
CA VAL A 234 12.17 -2.29 1.98
C VAL A 234 11.62 -2.05 0.59
N GLN A 235 10.89 -3.03 0.02
CA GLN A 235 10.30 -2.94 -1.31
C GLN A 235 9.34 -1.75 -1.42
N VAL A 236 8.40 -1.60 -0.47
CA VAL A 236 7.38 -0.55 -0.54
C VAL A 236 7.96 0.83 -0.26
N VAL A 237 8.89 0.96 0.70
CA VAL A 237 9.53 2.25 1.01
C VAL A 237 10.40 2.73 -0.15
N VAL A 238 11.22 1.84 -0.73
CA VAL A 238 12.06 2.20 -1.89
C VAL A 238 11.20 2.50 -3.12
N SER A 239 10.09 1.78 -3.34
CA SER A 239 9.10 2.13 -4.37
C SER A 239 8.53 3.53 -4.15
N GLY A 240 8.23 3.92 -2.91
CA GLY A 240 7.80 5.27 -2.55
C GLY A 240 8.84 6.33 -2.92
N ILE A 241 10.10 6.09 -2.59
CA ILE A 241 11.21 6.98 -2.93
C ILE A 241 11.33 7.13 -4.47
N LEU A 242 11.29 6.03 -5.22
CA LEU A 242 11.35 6.04 -6.69
C LEU A 242 10.13 6.74 -7.33
N ARG A 243 8.94 6.64 -6.72
CA ARG A 243 7.78 7.46 -7.14
C ARG A 243 8.06 8.96 -6.97
N GLY A 244 8.72 9.35 -5.88
CA GLY A 244 9.18 10.74 -5.69
C GLY A 244 10.14 11.20 -6.79
N TYR A 245 11.00 10.32 -7.30
CA TYR A 245 11.85 10.55 -8.48
C TYR A 245 11.10 10.48 -9.82
N LYS A 246 9.80 10.17 -9.83
CA LYS A 246 8.96 9.92 -11.03
C LYS A 246 9.42 8.71 -11.88
N ASP A 247 10.22 7.81 -11.32
CA ASP A 247 10.72 6.60 -12.02
C ASP A 247 9.75 5.42 -11.89
N THR A 248 8.50 5.63 -12.29
CA THR A 248 7.40 4.70 -12.08
C THR A 248 7.44 3.47 -13.00
N LYS A 249 8.01 3.63 -14.21
CA LYS A 249 8.09 2.52 -15.18
C LYS A 249 9.00 1.39 -14.71
N ILE A 250 10.13 1.73 -14.09
CA ILE A 250 11.06 0.73 -13.57
C ILE A 250 10.43 -0.04 -12.40
N ILE A 251 9.65 0.63 -11.56
CA ILE A 251 8.89 -0.05 -10.49
C ILE A 251 7.99 -1.12 -11.12
N LEU A 252 7.22 -0.76 -12.16
CA LEU A 252 6.35 -1.71 -12.87
C LEU A 252 7.11 -2.93 -13.39
N TYR A 253 8.22 -2.73 -14.11
CA TYR A 253 8.96 -3.85 -14.71
C TYR A 253 9.55 -4.78 -13.63
N ILE A 254 10.11 -4.21 -12.56
CA ILE A 254 10.68 -4.99 -11.45
C ILE A 254 9.59 -5.77 -10.73
N THR A 255 8.45 -5.14 -10.43
CA THR A 255 7.34 -5.82 -9.73
C THR A 255 6.73 -6.92 -10.58
N LEU A 256 6.50 -6.69 -11.88
CA LEU A 256 6.04 -7.74 -12.79
C LEU A 256 7.00 -8.92 -12.84
N LEU A 257 8.29 -8.66 -13.01
CA LEU A 257 9.29 -9.72 -13.04
C LEU A 257 9.33 -10.51 -11.73
N ALA A 258 9.36 -9.81 -10.59
CA ALA A 258 9.46 -10.45 -9.29
C ALA A 258 8.20 -11.23 -8.92
N TYR A 259 7.01 -10.68 -9.16
CA TYR A 259 5.77 -11.30 -8.71
C TYR A 259 5.28 -12.37 -9.68
N TRP A 260 5.20 -12.04 -10.97
CA TRP A 260 4.68 -12.94 -11.98
C TRP A 260 5.75 -13.86 -12.59
N GLY A 261 7.00 -13.35 -12.73
CA GLY A 261 8.11 -14.14 -13.25
C GLY A 261 8.71 -15.11 -12.23
N VAL A 262 8.70 -14.76 -10.95
CA VAL A 262 9.31 -15.56 -9.87
C VAL A 262 8.26 -16.02 -8.87
N GLY A 263 7.49 -15.09 -8.28
CA GLY A 263 6.58 -15.40 -7.17
C GLY A 263 5.55 -16.47 -7.47
N ILE A 264 4.80 -16.33 -8.58
CA ILE A 264 3.77 -17.29 -8.96
C ILE A 264 4.39 -18.66 -9.36
N PRO A 265 5.40 -18.72 -10.26
CA PRO A 265 5.98 -20.01 -10.65
C PRO A 265 6.62 -20.76 -9.48
N VAL A 266 7.43 -20.08 -8.66
CA VAL A 266 8.09 -20.70 -7.51
C VAL A 266 7.04 -21.13 -6.47
N GLY A 267 6.02 -20.29 -6.21
CA GLY A 267 4.94 -20.62 -5.30
C GLY A 267 4.16 -21.86 -5.76
N TYR A 268 3.82 -21.93 -7.02
CA TYR A 268 3.14 -23.09 -7.58
C TYR A 268 3.99 -24.36 -7.49
N ILE A 269 5.27 -24.29 -7.88
CA ILE A 269 6.19 -25.43 -7.82
C ILE A 269 6.32 -25.96 -6.40
N LEU A 270 6.59 -25.09 -5.43
CA LEU A 270 6.80 -25.50 -4.03
C LEU A 270 5.52 -25.95 -3.32
N SER A 271 4.36 -25.43 -3.74
CA SER A 271 3.07 -25.75 -3.08
C SER A 271 2.36 -26.97 -3.66
N ARG A 272 2.50 -27.22 -4.97
CA ARG A 272 1.63 -28.12 -5.73
C ARG A 272 2.34 -29.22 -6.47
N THR A 273 3.65 -29.15 -6.60
CA THR A 273 4.43 -30.14 -7.36
C THR A 273 5.56 -30.71 -6.52
N ASP A 274 5.99 -31.91 -6.86
CA ASP A 274 7.14 -32.60 -6.24
C ASP A 274 8.38 -32.52 -7.13
N TRP A 275 8.48 -31.52 -8.03
CA TRP A 275 9.55 -31.45 -9.03
C TRP A 275 10.94 -31.16 -8.42
N ILE A 276 10.99 -30.32 -7.39
CA ILE A 276 12.26 -29.90 -6.77
C ILE A 276 12.35 -30.44 -5.34
N VAL A 277 11.27 -30.30 -4.58
CA VAL A 277 11.12 -30.82 -3.22
C VAL A 277 9.69 -31.34 -3.05
N PRO A 278 9.44 -32.27 -2.10
CA PRO A 278 8.05 -32.66 -1.79
C PRO A 278 7.21 -31.44 -1.50
N SER A 279 5.98 -31.42 -1.99
CA SER A 279 5.08 -30.26 -1.89
C SER A 279 4.86 -29.88 -0.44
N ILE A 280 5.12 -28.62 -0.10
CA ILE A 280 5.00 -28.08 1.27
C ILE A 280 3.72 -27.27 1.48
N GLY A 281 2.75 -27.38 0.55
CA GLY A 281 1.45 -26.74 0.66
C GLY A 281 1.51 -25.22 0.75
N ALA A 282 0.71 -24.60 1.65
CA ALA A 282 0.66 -23.15 1.78
C ALA A 282 2.01 -22.50 2.10
N LYS A 283 2.89 -23.19 2.82
CA LYS A 283 4.25 -22.68 3.12
C LYS A 283 5.05 -22.39 1.86
N GLY A 284 4.81 -23.13 0.76
CA GLY A 284 5.48 -22.92 -0.52
C GLY A 284 5.23 -21.55 -1.12
N PHE A 285 4.00 -21.03 -1.03
CA PHE A 285 3.69 -19.66 -1.46
C PHE A 285 4.34 -18.62 -0.56
N TRP A 286 4.43 -18.83 0.76
CA TRP A 286 5.09 -17.89 1.66
C TRP A 286 6.60 -17.83 1.43
N VAL A 287 7.26 -18.96 1.14
CA VAL A 287 8.67 -18.97 0.69
C VAL A 287 8.80 -18.18 -0.61
N ALA A 288 7.92 -18.41 -1.57
CA ALA A 288 7.94 -17.69 -2.83
C ALA A 288 7.70 -16.18 -2.67
N PHE A 289 6.83 -15.75 -1.77
CA PHE A 289 6.63 -14.33 -1.45
C PHE A 289 7.90 -13.71 -0.88
N ILE A 290 8.58 -14.38 0.08
CA ILE A 290 9.85 -13.91 0.63
C ILE A 290 10.89 -13.74 -0.48
N ILE A 291 11.04 -14.74 -1.36
CA ILE A 291 11.97 -14.70 -2.48
C ILE A 291 11.61 -13.56 -3.45
N ALA A 292 10.37 -13.49 -3.90
CA ALA A 292 9.91 -12.51 -4.88
C ALA A 292 10.08 -11.06 -4.36
N LEU A 293 9.66 -10.80 -3.12
CA LEU A 293 9.81 -9.47 -2.54
C LEU A 293 11.26 -9.11 -2.22
N THR A 294 12.07 -10.08 -1.84
CA THR A 294 13.51 -9.84 -1.64
C THR A 294 14.18 -9.44 -2.96
N ILE A 295 13.85 -10.13 -4.06
CA ILE A 295 14.33 -9.78 -5.40
C ILE A 295 13.84 -8.39 -5.80
N ALA A 296 12.55 -8.09 -5.60
CA ALA A 296 11.99 -6.78 -5.89
C ALA A 296 12.68 -5.68 -5.06
N ALA A 297 12.82 -5.89 -3.75
CA ALA A 297 13.50 -4.95 -2.84
C ALA A 297 14.95 -4.69 -3.27
N ALA A 298 15.71 -5.75 -3.59
CA ALA A 298 17.09 -5.63 -4.02
C ALA A 298 17.21 -4.86 -5.34
N LEU A 299 16.41 -5.20 -6.36
CA LEU A 299 16.45 -4.53 -7.66
C LEU A 299 16.03 -3.07 -7.58
N LEU A 300 14.98 -2.76 -6.80
CA LEU A 300 14.53 -1.38 -6.56
C LEU A 300 15.58 -0.59 -5.78
N PHE A 301 16.21 -1.18 -4.78
CA PHE A 301 17.29 -0.55 -4.02
C PHE A 301 18.50 -0.25 -4.91
N ILE A 302 18.94 -1.19 -5.74
CA ILE A 302 20.01 -0.98 -6.72
C ILE A 302 19.65 0.17 -7.67
N ARG A 303 18.40 0.20 -8.15
CA ARG A 303 17.92 1.28 -9.03
C ARG A 303 17.98 2.65 -8.34
N MET A 304 17.49 2.73 -7.11
CA MET A 304 17.54 3.94 -6.29
C MET A 304 18.99 4.41 -6.11
N ARG A 305 19.90 3.52 -5.73
CA ARG A 305 21.34 3.84 -5.57
C ARG A 305 21.96 4.33 -6.88
N LYS A 306 21.60 3.72 -8.02
CA LYS A 306 22.06 4.15 -9.34
C LYS A 306 21.61 5.58 -9.67
N ILE A 307 20.38 5.97 -9.31
CA ILE A 307 19.92 7.36 -9.50
C ILE A 307 20.70 8.30 -8.57
N GLN A 308 20.85 7.94 -7.30
CA GLN A 308 21.52 8.76 -6.28
C GLN A 308 23.03 8.90 -6.49
N SER A 309 23.66 8.03 -7.27
CA SER A 309 25.07 8.12 -7.63
C SER A 309 25.35 9.04 -8.83
N GLN A 310 24.31 9.50 -9.53
CA GLN A 310 24.46 10.46 -10.62
C GLN A 310 24.85 11.85 -10.07
N PRO A 311 25.53 12.69 -10.88
CA PRO A 311 25.78 14.09 -10.55
C PRO A 311 24.45 14.82 -10.27
N ASP A 312 24.46 15.71 -9.29
CA ASP A 312 23.24 16.42 -8.85
C ASP A 312 22.58 17.21 -10.00
N GLU A 313 23.39 17.80 -10.91
CA GLU A 313 22.90 18.48 -12.10
C GLU A 313 22.14 17.55 -13.05
N THR A 314 22.60 16.32 -13.22
CA THR A 314 21.95 15.31 -14.08
C THR A 314 20.58 14.92 -13.53
N ILE A 315 20.47 14.77 -12.21
CA ILE A 315 19.20 14.45 -11.52
C ILE A 315 18.20 15.59 -11.76
N ILE A 316 18.62 16.84 -11.61
CA ILE A 316 17.78 18.03 -11.81
C ILE A 316 17.33 18.14 -13.27
N GLN A 317 18.25 17.99 -14.24
CA GLN A 317 17.90 18.03 -15.67
C GLN A 317 16.91 16.93 -16.08
N GLN A 318 17.03 15.72 -15.54
CA GLN A 318 16.08 14.65 -15.80
C GLN A 318 14.68 15.00 -15.30
N LEU A 319 14.58 15.66 -14.14
CA LEU A 319 13.29 16.10 -13.59
C LEU A 319 12.65 17.22 -14.41
N GLU A 320 13.44 18.15 -14.93
CA GLU A 320 12.94 19.24 -15.78
C GLU A 320 12.38 18.72 -17.11
N ARG A 321 12.98 17.69 -17.69
CA ARG A 321 12.42 17.01 -18.88
C ARG A 321 11.07 16.33 -18.63
N LEU A 322 10.74 16.06 -17.37
CA LEU A 322 9.47 15.43 -16.94
C LEU A 322 8.42 16.48 -16.48
N LYS A 323 8.78 17.77 -16.44
CA LYS A 323 7.83 18.89 -16.25
C LYS A 323 7.13 19.21 -17.57
#